data_9c309ceebf15595e80f5db193a9d1886
#
_entry.id   9c309ceebf15595e80f5db193a9d1886
#
_cell.length_a   1.000
_cell.length_b   1.000
_cell.length_c   1.000
_cell.angle_alpha   90.00
_cell.angle_beta   90.00
_cell.angle_gamma   90.00
#
_symmetry.space_group_name_H-M   'P 1'
#
loop_
_entity.id
_entity.type
_entity.pdbx_description
1 polymer ?
#
loop_
_entity_poly.entity_id
_entity_poly.type
_entity_poly.pdbx_seq_one_letter_code
_entity_poly.pdbx_strand_id
1 'polypeptide(L)'
;MGTVRRLAEEGGQGLNAALPRLRKTVVGKLALAVGAMIEVRTPNTAELANVLPLNTERQNLREQWLRRLLKNPLLVSSTLLEPWARQILDEARRNGQTVVLSLDQTDLGDRLAVLMLGVVVGD
;
A
#
# COMPACT_ATOMS: atom_id res chain seq x y z
N MET A 1 7.07 17.31 9.20
CA MET A 1 7.73 17.20 7.90
C MET A 1 8.66 16.01 7.85
N GLY A 2 9.55 15.87 8.82
CA GLY A 2 10.49 14.79 8.88
C GLY A 2 9.85 13.41 9.04
N THR A 3 8.69 13.33 9.69
CA THR A 3 8.08 12.05 10.02
C THR A 3 7.65 11.25 8.78
N VAL A 4 6.89 11.88 7.88
CA VAL A 4 6.44 11.19 6.66
C VAL A 4 7.64 10.82 5.80
N ARG A 5 8.58 11.74 5.62
CA ARG A 5 9.77 11.50 4.81
C ARG A 5 10.65 10.40 5.41
N ARG A 6 10.80 10.38 6.72
CA ARG A 6 11.56 9.34 7.41
C ARG A 6 10.90 7.97 7.25
N LEU A 7 9.58 7.90 7.45
CA LEU A 7 8.83 6.67 7.25
C LEU A 7 8.94 6.19 5.81
N ALA A 8 8.91 7.12 4.84
CA ALA A 8 9.06 6.79 3.43
C ALA A 8 10.46 6.25 3.12
N GLU A 9 11.50 6.83 3.70
CA GLU A 9 12.86 6.36 3.49
C GLU A 9 13.05 4.94 4.06
N GLU A 10 12.58 4.70 5.27
CA GLU A 10 12.64 3.39 5.90
C GLU A 10 11.82 2.35 5.13
N GLY A 11 10.57 2.69 4.78
CA GLY A 11 9.70 1.79 4.03
C GLY A 11 10.13 1.61 2.58
N GLY A 12 10.73 2.65 1.99
CA GLY A 12 11.17 2.63 0.60
C GLY A 12 12.21 1.55 0.31
N GLN A 13 13.12 1.31 1.24
CA GLN A 13 14.12 0.25 1.09
C GLN A 13 13.46 -1.12 1.01
N GLY A 14 12.48 -1.37 1.87
CA GLY A 14 11.72 -2.61 1.85
C GLY A 14 10.90 -2.76 0.59
N LEU A 15 10.27 -1.68 0.13
CA LEU A 15 9.49 -1.67 -1.10
C LEU A 15 10.36 -1.91 -2.33
N ASN A 16 11.54 -1.32 -2.39
CA ASN A 16 12.47 -1.57 -3.49
C ASN A 16 12.90 -3.04 -3.55
N ALA A 17 13.15 -3.65 -2.40
CA ALA A 17 13.51 -5.06 -2.33
C ALA A 17 12.34 -5.95 -2.71
N ALA A 18 11.12 -5.62 -2.26
CA ALA A 18 9.92 -6.41 -2.52
C ALA A 18 9.38 -6.23 -3.95
N LEU A 19 9.61 -5.06 -4.55
CA LEU A 19 9.04 -4.69 -5.84
C LEU A 19 10.16 -4.29 -6.84
N PRO A 20 11.09 -5.20 -7.17
CA PRO A 20 12.23 -4.83 -8.02
C PRO A 20 11.84 -4.48 -9.46
N ARG A 21 10.63 -4.84 -9.89
CA ARG A 21 10.15 -4.55 -11.24
C ARG A 21 9.59 -3.14 -11.39
N LEU A 22 9.28 -2.48 -10.28
CA LEU A 22 8.79 -1.10 -10.33
C LEU A 22 9.94 -0.12 -10.43
N ARG A 23 9.70 0.97 -11.15
CA ARG A 23 10.68 2.06 -11.24
C ARG A 23 10.89 2.67 -9.86
N LYS A 24 12.13 3.06 -9.59
CA LYS A 24 12.49 3.68 -8.30
C LYS A 24 11.67 4.93 -8.01
N THR A 25 11.34 5.71 -9.03
CA THR A 25 10.52 6.92 -8.88
C THR A 25 9.10 6.57 -8.41
N VAL A 26 8.52 5.50 -8.96
CA VAL A 26 7.19 5.03 -8.55
C VAL A 26 7.24 4.48 -7.13
N VAL A 27 8.26 3.69 -6.82
CA VAL A 27 8.45 3.16 -5.46
C VAL A 27 8.61 4.30 -4.45
N GLY A 28 9.38 5.33 -4.80
CA GLY A 28 9.55 6.51 -3.94
C GLY A 28 8.24 7.23 -3.65
N LYS A 29 7.42 7.42 -4.68
CA LYS A 29 6.10 8.04 -4.51
C LYS A 29 5.16 7.17 -3.68
N LEU A 30 5.18 5.86 -3.91
CA LEU A 30 4.39 4.91 -3.14
C LEU A 30 4.81 4.93 -1.67
N ALA A 31 6.12 4.98 -1.41
CA ALA A 31 6.65 5.06 -0.05
C ALA A 31 6.18 6.32 0.67
N LEU A 32 6.12 7.46 -0.02
CA LEU A 32 5.59 8.70 0.55
C LEU A 32 4.12 8.55 0.91
N ALA A 33 3.31 7.94 0.04
CA ALA A 33 1.89 7.72 0.30
C ALA A 33 1.70 6.79 1.51
N VAL A 34 2.48 5.72 1.59
CA VAL A 34 2.43 4.78 2.72
C VAL A 34 2.85 5.47 4.01
N GLY A 35 3.92 6.27 3.97
CA GLY A 35 4.36 7.04 5.13
C GLY A 35 3.30 8.02 5.62
N ALA A 36 2.61 8.68 4.69
CA ALA A 36 1.50 9.58 5.03
C ALA A 36 0.36 8.81 5.70
N MET A 37 0.01 7.63 5.20
CA MET A 37 -1.04 6.80 5.77
C MET A 37 -0.69 6.36 7.20
N ILE A 38 0.55 5.99 7.44
CA ILE A 38 1.02 5.62 8.78
C ILE A 38 0.93 6.81 9.72
N GLU A 39 1.28 8.00 9.26
CA GLU A 39 1.28 9.22 10.07
C GLU A 39 -0.14 9.62 10.48
N VAL A 40 -1.08 9.67 9.54
CA VAL A 40 -2.44 10.15 9.83
C VAL A 40 -3.42 9.02 10.18
N ARG A 41 -3.05 7.77 9.97
CA ARG A 41 -3.83 6.58 10.30
C ARG A 41 -5.23 6.56 9.67
N THR A 42 -5.35 7.07 8.46
CA THR A 42 -6.61 7.08 7.72
C THR A 42 -6.33 6.92 6.22
N PRO A 43 -7.21 6.27 5.47
CA PRO A 43 -7.11 6.23 4.01
C PRO A 43 -7.75 7.45 3.33
N ASN A 44 -8.24 8.43 4.08
CA ASN A 44 -8.88 9.62 3.52
C ASN A 44 -7.87 10.41 2.69
N THR A 45 -8.14 10.55 1.39
CA THR A 45 -7.20 11.15 0.45
C THR A 45 -6.92 12.63 0.72
N ALA A 46 -7.90 13.37 1.23
CA ALA A 46 -7.70 14.78 1.58
C ALA A 46 -6.73 14.92 2.74
N GLU A 47 -6.88 14.09 3.77
CA GLU A 47 -5.98 14.10 4.93
C GLU A 47 -4.58 13.61 4.55
N LEU A 48 -4.47 12.58 3.73
CA LEU A 48 -3.18 12.09 3.23
C LEU A 48 -2.45 13.18 2.44
N ALA A 49 -3.17 13.88 1.57
CA ALA A 49 -2.59 14.95 0.77
C ALA A 49 -2.01 16.07 1.63
N ASN A 50 -2.64 16.37 2.76
CA ASN A 50 -2.19 17.45 3.64
C ASN A 50 -0.82 17.20 4.28
N VAL A 51 -0.45 15.96 4.52
CA VAL A 51 0.80 15.62 5.22
C VAL A 51 1.93 15.22 4.26
N LEU A 52 1.65 15.07 2.98
CA LEU A 52 2.68 14.73 2.00
C LEU A 52 3.70 15.85 1.85
N PRO A 53 5.01 15.52 1.83
CA PRO A 53 6.08 16.52 1.71
C PRO A 53 6.24 16.98 0.25
N LEU A 54 5.25 17.69 -0.26
CA LEU A 54 5.22 18.20 -1.64
C LEU A 54 5.60 19.70 -1.68
N ASN A 55 6.05 20.14 -2.84
CA ASN A 55 6.51 21.52 -3.06
C ASN A 55 5.36 22.49 -3.36
N THR A 56 4.14 22.13 -2.99
CA THR A 56 2.99 23.01 -3.19
C THR A 56 2.10 22.98 -1.96
N GLU A 57 1.50 24.11 -1.64
CA GLU A 57 0.54 24.22 -0.54
C GLU A 57 -0.90 24.16 -1.04
N ARG A 58 -1.12 24.18 -2.35
CA ARG A 58 -2.46 24.13 -2.92
C ARG A 58 -3.07 22.75 -2.74
N GLN A 59 -4.18 22.69 -2.03
CA GLN A 59 -4.86 21.44 -1.71
C GLN A 59 -5.24 20.64 -2.94
N ASN A 60 -5.77 21.31 -3.96
CA ASN A 60 -6.16 20.64 -5.20
C ASN A 60 -4.99 19.96 -5.92
N LEU A 61 -3.81 20.58 -5.90
CA LEU A 61 -2.61 20.01 -6.53
C LEU A 61 -2.06 18.84 -5.71
N ARG A 62 -2.13 18.92 -4.39
CA ARG A 62 -1.71 17.84 -3.50
C ARG A 62 -2.61 16.62 -3.69
N GLU A 63 -3.91 16.81 -3.71
CA GLU A 63 -4.86 15.74 -3.97
C GLU A 63 -4.69 15.15 -5.37
N GLN A 64 -4.40 15.98 -6.36
CA GLN A 64 -4.14 15.54 -7.72
C GLN A 64 -2.90 14.66 -7.82
N TRP A 65 -1.84 15.01 -7.09
CA TRP A 65 -0.62 14.20 -7.02
C TRP A 65 -0.94 12.80 -6.53
N LEU A 66 -1.68 12.71 -5.44
CA LEU A 66 -2.08 11.42 -4.87
C LEU A 66 -2.98 10.63 -5.81
N ARG A 67 -3.96 11.30 -6.43
CA ARG A 67 -4.87 10.67 -7.39
C ARG A 67 -4.12 10.10 -8.59
N ARG A 68 -3.16 10.84 -9.12
CA ARG A 68 -2.34 10.38 -10.23
C ARG A 68 -1.49 9.16 -9.85
N LEU A 69 -0.95 9.16 -8.64
CA LEU A 69 -0.22 8.00 -8.14
C LEU A 69 -1.13 6.77 -8.08
N LEU A 70 -2.31 6.91 -7.49
CA LEU A 70 -3.25 5.80 -7.34
C LEU A 70 -3.78 5.27 -8.68
N LYS A 71 -3.80 6.11 -9.71
CA LYS A 71 -4.21 5.71 -11.06
C LYS A 71 -3.07 5.21 -11.93
N ASN A 72 -1.85 5.18 -11.41
CA ASN A 72 -0.71 4.71 -12.17
C ASN A 72 -0.93 3.24 -12.56
N PRO A 73 -0.87 2.90 -13.86
CA PRO A 73 -1.10 1.53 -14.31
C PRO A 73 -0.06 0.54 -13.80
N LEU A 74 1.08 1.01 -13.32
CA LEU A 74 2.09 0.15 -12.72
C LEU A 74 1.72 -0.27 -11.30
N LEU A 75 0.79 0.44 -10.65
CA LEU A 75 0.33 0.14 -9.29
C LEU A 75 -0.95 -0.70 -9.33
N VAL A 76 -0.86 -1.88 -9.93
CA VAL A 76 -1.95 -2.85 -9.95
C VAL A 76 -1.88 -3.69 -8.68
N SER A 77 -3.02 -3.89 -8.02
CA SER A 77 -3.07 -4.60 -6.74
C SER A 77 -2.40 -5.98 -6.81
N SER A 78 -2.63 -6.73 -7.88
CA SER A 78 -2.01 -8.05 -8.04
C SER A 78 -0.48 -7.94 -8.12
N THR A 79 0.04 -6.93 -8.82
CA THR A 79 1.49 -6.72 -8.94
C THR A 79 2.13 -6.35 -7.60
N LEU A 80 1.41 -5.56 -6.79
CA LEU A 80 1.91 -5.12 -5.48
C LEU A 80 1.81 -6.23 -4.43
N LEU A 81 0.71 -6.97 -4.42
CA LEU A 81 0.42 -7.95 -3.38
C LEU A 81 1.02 -9.32 -3.65
N GLU A 82 1.25 -9.67 -4.91
CA GLU A 82 1.75 -11.01 -5.26
C GLU A 82 3.11 -11.33 -4.60
N PRO A 83 4.14 -10.47 -4.69
CA PRO A 83 5.42 -10.78 -4.05
C PRO A 83 5.30 -10.95 -2.53
N TRP A 84 4.47 -10.12 -1.91
CA TRP A 84 4.24 -10.18 -0.47
C TRP A 84 3.51 -11.47 -0.07
N ALA A 85 2.44 -11.81 -0.79
CA ALA A 85 1.69 -13.05 -0.54
C ALA A 85 2.57 -14.28 -0.74
N ARG A 86 3.39 -14.29 -1.79
CA ARG A 86 4.32 -15.37 -2.08
C ARG A 86 5.33 -15.54 -0.94
N GLN A 87 5.86 -14.44 -0.42
CA GLN A 87 6.80 -14.46 0.70
C GLN A 87 6.16 -15.08 1.95
N ILE A 88 4.94 -14.67 2.29
CA ILE A 88 4.23 -15.20 3.47
C ILE A 88 3.96 -16.69 3.33
N LEU A 89 3.50 -17.12 2.16
CA LEU A 89 3.20 -18.54 1.91
C LEU A 89 4.48 -19.39 1.93
N ASP A 90 5.57 -18.88 1.37
CA ASP A 90 6.85 -19.60 1.37
C ASP A 90 7.41 -19.73 2.78
N GLU A 91 7.29 -18.71 3.61
CA GLU A 91 7.71 -18.77 5.01
C GLU A 91 6.89 -19.79 5.79
N ALA A 92 5.57 -19.80 5.60
CA ALA A 92 4.69 -20.79 6.24
C ALA A 92 5.08 -22.21 5.83
N ARG A 93 5.35 -22.42 4.55
CA ARG A 93 5.76 -23.72 4.03
C ARG A 93 7.08 -24.18 4.63
N ARG A 94 8.09 -23.29 4.70
CA ARG A 94 9.40 -23.62 5.27
C ARG A 94 9.32 -23.94 6.74
N ASN A 95 8.42 -23.30 7.47
CA ASN A 95 8.21 -23.53 8.89
C ASN A 95 7.28 -24.71 9.18
N GLY A 96 6.79 -25.40 8.16
CA GLY A 96 5.86 -26.52 8.31
C GLY A 96 4.49 -26.12 8.85
N GLN A 97 4.13 -24.85 8.72
CA GLN A 97 2.86 -24.34 9.23
C GLN A 97 1.72 -24.64 8.25
N THR A 98 0.54 -24.89 8.82
CA THR A 98 -0.68 -25.01 8.02
C THR A 98 -1.19 -23.60 7.68
N VAL A 99 -1.44 -23.36 6.40
CA VAL A 99 -2.01 -22.11 5.93
C VAL A 99 -3.52 -22.18 6.05
N VAL A 100 -4.11 -21.27 6.81
CA VAL A 100 -5.55 -21.15 6.97
C VAL A 100 -6.03 -19.99 6.12
N LEU A 101 -7.00 -20.24 5.25
CA LEU A 101 -7.58 -19.23 4.38
C LEU A 101 -8.93 -18.79 4.92
N SER A 102 -9.17 -17.50 4.91
CA SER A 102 -10.46 -16.92 5.27
C SER A 102 -11.09 -16.31 4.03
N LEU A 103 -12.35 -16.62 3.80
CA LEU A 103 -13.14 -16.06 2.70
C LEU A 103 -14.25 -15.21 3.29
N ASP A 104 -14.28 -13.96 2.93
CA ASP A 104 -15.27 -13.02 3.44
C ASP A 104 -15.93 -12.24 2.31
N GLN A 105 -17.21 -11.96 2.46
CA GLN A 105 -17.97 -11.17 1.51
C GLN A 105 -18.47 -9.91 2.19
N THR A 106 -18.18 -8.77 1.59
CA THR A 106 -18.65 -7.47 2.06
C THR A 106 -19.53 -6.84 0.99
N ASP A 107 -20.74 -6.46 1.35
CA ASP A 107 -21.65 -5.79 0.44
C ASP A 107 -21.36 -4.29 0.41
N LEU A 108 -21.24 -3.75 -0.81
CA LEU A 108 -21.04 -2.32 -1.05
C LEU A 108 -22.28 -1.75 -1.70
N GLY A 109 -23.31 -1.47 -0.90
CA GLY A 109 -24.62 -1.03 -1.38
C GLY A 109 -25.39 -2.17 -2.01
N ASP A 110 -26.39 -1.83 -2.80
CA ASP A 110 -27.33 -2.82 -3.36
C ASP A 110 -26.84 -3.54 -4.61
N ARG A 111 -25.73 -3.10 -5.18
CA ARG A 111 -25.29 -3.58 -6.50
C ARG A 111 -23.93 -4.22 -6.54
N LEU A 112 -23.12 -4.02 -5.50
CA LEU A 112 -21.75 -4.50 -5.48
C LEU A 112 -21.48 -5.30 -4.23
N ALA A 113 -20.77 -6.37 -4.41
CA ALA A 113 -20.21 -7.15 -3.30
C ALA A 113 -18.73 -7.37 -3.56
N VAL A 114 -17.93 -7.34 -2.50
CA VAL A 114 -16.51 -7.64 -2.57
C VAL A 114 -16.28 -8.97 -1.87
N LEU A 115 -15.66 -9.89 -2.60
CA LEU A 115 -15.25 -11.17 -2.05
C LEU A 115 -13.77 -11.12 -1.77
N MET A 116 -13.40 -11.26 -0.51
CA MET A 116 -12.01 -11.19 -0.09
C MET A 116 -11.53 -12.54 0.41
N LEU A 117 -10.38 -12.96 -0.10
CA LEU A 117 -9.68 -14.14 0.37
C LEU A 117 -8.45 -13.69 1.14
N GLY A 118 -8.38 -14.07 2.39
CA GLY A 118 -7.29 -13.69 3.26
C GLY A 118 -6.56 -14.90 3.82
N VAL A 119 -5.30 -14.70 4.18
CA VAL A 119 -4.52 -15.69 4.90
C VAL A 119 -4.57 -15.32 6.38
N VAL A 120 -4.98 -16.27 7.21
CA VAL A 120 -5.02 -16.06 8.65
C VAL A 120 -3.61 -16.21 9.19
N VAL A 121 -3.10 -15.14 9.82
CA VAL A 121 -1.79 -15.14 10.47
C VAL A 121 -2.02 -15.27 11.95
N GLY A 122 -1.48 -16.31 12.56
CA GLY A 122 -1.62 -16.54 13.99
C GLY A 122 -0.27 -16.72 14.67
N ASP A 123 -0.31 -16.71 15.97
CA ASP A 123 0.88 -16.94 16.79
C ASP A 123 1.34 -18.39 16.76
#